data_b2577165027ae579bfd97e6ee03edfb6
#
_entry.id   b2577165027ae579bfd97e6ee03edfb6
#
_cell.length_a   1.000
_cell.length_b   1.000
_cell.length_c   1.000
_cell.angle_alpha   90.00
_cell.angle_beta   90.00
_cell.angle_gamma   90.00
#
_symmetry.space_group_name_H-M   'P 1'
#
loop_
_entity.id
_entity.type
_entity.pdbx_description
1 polymer ?
#
loop_
_entity_poly.entity_id
_entity_poly.type
_entity_poly.pdbx_seq_one_letter_code
_entity_poly.pdbx_strand_id
1 'polypeptide(L)'
;MRRFVLWWREGENSVTGRCFDIGVATREALTDFHRTGKLAGVGRGDPNRAGNGSLMRLAPVALFAAPDPDVAATLAELQSKTTHPAVVCQAACAFFARLLVEAIAGGDKEEVLRDRKLGERGVVGAIAAGAWKTKTRETISSSGYVVSTLEAAIWAVGRSDCFEEALILAVNLGGDADTVGAVAGQLAGAIWGRRGIPPRWLEKIAWRERIEERAMALLEAGKRPSRATPIGLISSSGHRER
;
A
#
# COMPACT_ATOMS: atom_id res chain seq x y z
N MET A 1 -2.64 13.26 -7.22
CA MET A 1 -3.92 13.94 -6.82
C MET A 1 -4.86 14.18 -7.99
N ARG A 2 -4.46 14.86 -9.08
CA ARG A 2 -5.40 15.18 -10.20
C ARG A 2 -6.17 13.95 -10.71
N ARG A 3 -5.50 12.81 -10.93
CA ARG A 3 -6.16 11.56 -11.34
C ARG A 3 -7.15 11.02 -10.30
N PHE A 4 -6.86 11.15 -9.01
CA PHE A 4 -7.80 10.77 -7.96
C PHE A 4 -9.04 11.70 -7.95
N VAL A 5 -8.89 12.99 -8.25
CA VAL A 5 -10.03 13.91 -8.41
C VAL A 5 -10.89 13.51 -9.60
N LEU A 6 -10.31 13.16 -10.75
CA LEU A 6 -11.03 12.67 -11.92
C LEU A 6 -11.78 11.36 -11.63
N TRP A 7 -11.14 10.41 -10.91
CA TRP A 7 -11.84 9.22 -10.43
C TRP A 7 -13.03 9.57 -9.54
N TRP A 8 -12.83 10.46 -8.56
CA TRP A 8 -13.86 10.84 -7.61
C TRP A 8 -15.05 11.57 -8.28
N ARG A 9 -14.78 12.51 -9.17
CA ARG A 9 -15.82 13.37 -9.75
C ARG A 9 -16.42 12.83 -11.04
N GLU A 10 -15.63 12.15 -11.84
CA GLU A 10 -15.97 11.77 -13.22
C GLU A 10 -15.97 10.25 -13.41
N GLY A 11 -15.57 9.47 -12.40
CA GLY A 11 -15.49 8.02 -12.50
C GLY A 11 -14.33 7.52 -13.39
N GLU A 12 -13.33 8.37 -13.69
CA GLU A 12 -12.17 7.96 -14.48
C GLU A 12 -11.49 6.74 -13.84
N ASN A 13 -11.25 5.71 -14.63
CA ASN A 13 -10.68 4.43 -14.16
C ASN A 13 -11.53 3.70 -13.09
N SER A 14 -12.83 3.93 -13.04
CA SER A 14 -13.77 3.09 -12.31
C SER A 14 -14.46 2.11 -13.25
N VAL A 15 -14.56 0.84 -12.88
CA VAL A 15 -15.27 -0.19 -13.67
C VAL A 15 -16.77 0.08 -13.81
N THR A 16 -17.33 0.87 -12.90
CA THR A 16 -18.75 1.27 -12.91
C THR A 16 -18.99 2.61 -13.59
N GLY A 17 -17.93 3.29 -14.07
CA GLY A 17 -18.01 4.64 -14.63
C GLY A 17 -18.33 5.74 -13.61
N ARG A 18 -18.33 5.42 -12.33
CA ARG A 18 -18.56 6.37 -11.22
C ARG A 18 -17.72 6.01 -10.00
N CYS A 19 -17.43 7.01 -9.16
CA CYS A 19 -16.82 6.76 -7.86
C CYS A 19 -17.82 6.02 -6.95
N PHE A 20 -17.37 5.00 -6.26
CA PHE A 20 -18.13 4.30 -5.22
C PHE A 20 -17.19 4.02 -4.04
N ASP A 21 -17.76 3.82 -2.87
CA ASP A 21 -17.09 3.41 -1.62
C ASP A 21 -15.80 4.22 -1.29
N ILE A 22 -15.88 5.53 -1.45
CA ILE A 22 -14.76 6.41 -1.11
C ILE A 22 -14.69 6.65 0.40
N GLY A 23 -13.58 6.27 1.02
CA GLY A 23 -13.32 6.50 2.45
C GLY A 23 -13.27 7.99 2.82
N VAL A 24 -13.66 8.30 4.06
CA VAL A 24 -13.78 9.69 4.56
C VAL A 24 -12.47 10.47 4.40
N ALA A 25 -11.33 9.91 4.83
CA ALA A 25 -10.03 10.58 4.73
C ALA A 25 -9.65 10.89 3.29
N THR A 26 -9.92 9.96 2.36
CA THR A 26 -9.66 10.17 0.92
C THR A 26 -10.56 11.27 0.38
N ARG A 27 -11.86 11.25 0.68
CA ARG A 27 -12.82 12.27 0.22
C ARG A 27 -12.45 13.67 0.68
N GLU A 28 -12.09 13.82 1.94
CA GLU A 28 -11.67 15.11 2.50
C GLU A 28 -10.40 15.63 1.83
N ALA A 29 -9.38 14.75 1.66
CA ALA A 29 -8.14 15.12 1.00
C ALA A 29 -8.36 15.53 -0.47
N LEU A 30 -9.26 14.84 -1.20
CA LEU A 30 -9.60 15.21 -2.58
C LEU A 30 -10.41 16.51 -2.65
N THR A 31 -11.34 16.72 -1.72
CA THR A 31 -12.11 17.95 -1.61
C THR A 31 -11.19 19.16 -1.38
N ASP A 32 -10.26 19.04 -0.42
CA ASP A 32 -9.32 20.11 -0.13
C ASP A 32 -8.39 20.39 -1.30
N PHE A 33 -7.85 19.35 -1.93
CA PHE A 33 -7.01 19.50 -3.11
C PHE A 33 -7.78 20.14 -4.29
N HIS A 34 -9.00 19.72 -4.53
CA HIS A 34 -9.82 20.28 -5.60
C HIS A 34 -10.10 21.77 -5.38
N ARG A 35 -10.34 22.17 -4.13
CA ARG A 35 -10.63 23.57 -3.75
C ARG A 35 -9.38 24.46 -3.73
N THR A 36 -8.22 23.94 -3.28
CA THR A 36 -7.05 24.76 -2.97
C THR A 36 -5.85 24.52 -3.88
N GLY A 37 -5.84 23.44 -4.65
CA GLY A 37 -4.66 22.97 -5.40
C GLY A 37 -3.52 22.44 -4.52
N LYS A 38 -3.68 22.47 -3.20
CA LYS A 38 -2.64 22.04 -2.24
C LYS A 38 -2.93 20.65 -1.71
N LEU A 39 -1.89 19.87 -1.44
CA LEU A 39 -2.03 18.58 -0.76
C LEU A 39 -2.59 18.81 0.65
N ALA A 40 -3.58 18.00 1.04
CA ALA A 40 -4.13 18.06 2.38
C ALA A 40 -3.03 17.71 3.39
N GLY A 41 -2.78 18.63 4.30
CA GLY A 41 -2.22 18.31 5.58
C GLY A 41 -0.76 17.89 5.65
N VAL A 42 0.15 18.65 5.06
CA VAL A 42 1.44 18.85 5.73
C VAL A 42 1.12 19.45 7.12
N GLY A 43 1.04 18.58 8.16
CA GLY A 43 0.77 18.98 9.53
C GLY A 43 -0.53 18.47 10.18
N ARG A 44 -1.39 17.70 9.51
CA ARG A 44 -2.65 17.17 10.07
C ARG A 44 -2.67 15.64 10.17
N GLY A 45 -1.60 15.06 10.67
CA GLY A 45 -1.59 13.62 10.96
C GLY A 45 -2.29 13.29 12.27
N ASP A 46 -3.64 13.40 12.33
CA ASP A 46 -4.38 12.89 13.47
C ASP A 46 -4.23 11.36 13.54
N PRO A 47 -3.60 10.81 14.59
CA PRO A 47 -3.46 9.36 14.74
C PRO A 47 -4.79 8.61 14.74
N ASN A 48 -5.89 9.26 15.16
CA ASN A 48 -7.23 8.69 15.20
C ASN A 48 -7.84 8.56 13.79
N ARG A 49 -7.21 9.13 12.76
CA ARG A 49 -7.63 9.09 11.35
C ARG A 49 -6.72 8.23 10.47
N ALA A 50 -6.01 7.30 11.07
CA ALA A 50 -5.07 6.42 10.39
C ALA A 50 -5.77 5.23 9.70
N GLY A 51 -6.58 5.53 8.69
CA GLY A 51 -7.21 4.54 7.82
C GLY A 51 -6.23 3.87 6.86
N ASN A 52 -6.65 2.74 6.29
CA ASN A 52 -5.85 1.87 5.43
C ASN A 52 -5.86 2.25 3.93
N GLY A 53 -6.57 3.32 3.53
CA GLY A 53 -6.77 3.68 2.14
C GLY A 53 -5.50 3.98 1.33
N SER A 54 -4.38 4.33 1.96
CA SER A 54 -3.08 4.44 1.29
C SER A 54 -2.36 3.10 1.15
N LEU A 55 -2.61 2.15 2.06
CA LEU A 55 -2.01 0.83 2.04
C LEU A 55 -2.63 -0.07 0.96
N MET A 56 -3.96 -0.07 0.83
CA MET A 56 -4.67 -0.94 -0.12
C MET A 56 -4.33 -0.67 -1.59
N ARG A 57 -3.80 0.52 -1.94
CA ARG A 57 -3.44 0.93 -3.30
C ARG A 57 -1.93 0.96 -3.58
N LEU A 58 -1.11 0.27 -2.77
CA LEU A 58 0.35 0.44 -2.75
C LEU A 58 1.08 -0.32 -3.86
N ALA A 59 0.56 -1.43 -4.36
CA ALA A 59 1.24 -2.31 -5.32
C ALA A 59 1.87 -1.59 -6.53
N PRO A 60 1.24 -0.58 -7.16
CA PRO A 60 1.85 0.15 -8.26
C PRO A 60 3.17 0.85 -7.91
N VAL A 61 3.30 1.30 -6.65
CA VAL A 61 4.53 1.94 -6.16
C VAL A 61 5.65 0.92 -6.05
N ALA A 62 5.36 -0.25 -5.49
CA ALA A 62 6.34 -1.33 -5.36
C ALA A 62 6.81 -1.85 -6.73
N LEU A 63 5.89 -2.03 -7.69
CA LEU A 63 6.23 -2.42 -9.05
C LEU A 63 7.16 -1.42 -9.75
N PHE A 64 6.87 -0.12 -9.61
CA PHE A 64 7.69 0.93 -10.21
C PHE A 64 9.07 1.03 -9.56
N ALA A 65 9.16 0.85 -8.25
CA ALA A 65 10.41 1.01 -7.49
C ALA A 65 11.29 -0.24 -7.48
N ALA A 66 10.74 -1.42 -7.85
CA ALA A 66 11.52 -2.65 -7.88
C ALA A 66 12.72 -2.54 -8.85
N PRO A 67 13.92 -3.00 -8.45
CA PRO A 67 14.19 -3.82 -7.26
C PRO A 67 14.65 -3.06 -6.01
N ASP A 68 14.53 -1.74 -5.94
CA ASP A 68 15.09 -0.93 -4.84
C ASP A 68 14.09 -0.74 -3.69
N PRO A 69 14.28 -1.41 -2.52
CA PRO A 69 13.37 -1.32 -1.39
C PRO A 69 13.38 0.04 -0.68
N ASP A 70 14.47 0.82 -0.76
CA ASP A 70 14.57 2.13 -0.12
C ASP A 70 13.85 3.19 -0.93
N VAL A 71 13.99 3.13 -2.26
CA VAL A 71 13.19 3.94 -3.18
C VAL A 71 11.70 3.62 -3.02
N ALA A 72 11.35 2.33 -2.93
CA ALA A 72 9.96 1.90 -2.72
C ALA A 72 9.38 2.46 -1.42
N ALA A 73 10.12 2.38 -0.31
CA ALA A 73 9.68 2.91 0.98
C ALA A 73 9.46 4.44 0.91
N THR A 74 10.40 5.18 0.32
CA THR A 74 10.29 6.64 0.16
C THR A 74 9.07 7.03 -0.68
N LEU A 75 8.85 6.36 -1.82
CA LEU A 75 7.70 6.62 -2.68
C LEU A 75 6.38 6.22 -2.01
N ALA A 76 6.39 5.15 -1.20
CA ALA A 76 5.24 4.69 -0.43
C ALA A 76 4.80 5.73 0.62
N GLU A 77 5.75 6.34 1.33
CA GLU A 77 5.45 7.44 2.25
C GLU A 77 4.87 8.66 1.50
N LEU A 78 5.48 9.06 0.38
CA LEU A 78 5.00 10.18 -0.42
C LEU A 78 3.59 9.97 -0.96
N GLN A 79 3.26 8.76 -1.46
CA GLN A 79 1.91 8.47 -1.90
C GLN A 79 0.91 8.44 -0.73
N SER A 80 1.31 7.93 0.45
CA SER A 80 0.46 7.94 1.64
C SER A 80 0.12 9.37 2.05
N LYS A 81 1.09 10.26 2.11
CA LYS A 81 0.90 11.70 2.43
C LYS A 81 -0.13 12.40 1.58
N THR A 82 -0.42 11.90 0.38
CA THR A 82 -1.41 12.55 -0.49
C THR A 82 -2.82 12.57 0.11
N THR A 83 -3.20 11.54 0.87
CA THR A 83 -4.54 11.39 1.47
C THR A 83 -4.52 10.93 2.92
N HIS A 84 -3.44 10.27 3.37
CA HIS A 84 -3.29 9.69 4.71
C HIS A 84 -1.96 10.15 5.32
N PRO A 85 -1.87 11.41 5.80
CA PRO A 85 -0.63 12.00 6.26
C PRO A 85 -0.18 11.54 7.66
N ALA A 86 -0.96 10.72 8.36
CA ALA A 86 -0.57 10.18 9.67
C ALA A 86 0.75 9.40 9.56
N VAL A 87 1.66 9.62 10.50
CA VAL A 87 3.00 8.99 10.51
C VAL A 87 2.90 7.46 10.46
N VAL A 88 1.94 6.89 11.20
CA VAL A 88 1.72 5.44 11.21
C VAL A 88 1.27 4.90 9.85
N CYS A 89 0.50 5.66 9.05
CA CYS A 89 0.13 5.27 7.69
C CYS A 89 1.36 5.27 6.78
N GLN A 90 2.22 6.25 6.91
CA GLN A 90 3.47 6.34 6.15
C GLN A 90 4.40 5.18 6.49
N ALA A 91 4.63 4.92 7.80
CA ALA A 91 5.45 3.80 8.27
C ALA A 91 4.92 2.43 7.79
N ALA A 92 3.60 2.21 7.88
CA ALA A 92 2.96 1.00 7.38
C ALA A 92 3.16 0.81 5.87
N CYS A 93 2.98 1.88 5.08
CA CYS A 93 3.19 1.84 3.64
C CYS A 93 4.68 1.60 3.29
N ALA A 94 5.61 2.26 3.98
CA ALA A 94 7.04 2.08 3.77
C ALA A 94 7.50 0.65 4.06
N PHE A 95 7.07 0.10 5.19
CA PHE A 95 7.38 -1.28 5.56
C PHE A 95 6.78 -2.27 4.55
N PHE A 96 5.50 -2.10 4.21
CA PHE A 96 4.83 -3.01 3.27
C PHE A 96 5.43 -2.94 1.86
N ALA A 97 5.84 -1.76 1.39
CA ALA A 97 6.53 -1.60 0.10
C ALA A 97 7.84 -2.39 0.04
N ARG A 98 8.61 -2.43 1.14
CA ARG A 98 9.83 -3.25 1.23
C ARG A 98 9.53 -4.73 1.09
N LEU A 99 8.47 -5.24 1.77
CA LEU A 99 8.05 -6.64 1.64
C LEU A 99 7.66 -6.97 0.19
N LEU A 100 6.88 -6.09 -0.45
CA LEU A 100 6.46 -6.28 -1.83
C LEU A 100 7.67 -6.32 -2.79
N VAL A 101 8.63 -5.41 -2.64
CA VAL A 101 9.82 -5.37 -3.50
C VAL A 101 10.68 -6.61 -3.32
N GLU A 102 10.88 -7.09 -2.09
CA GLU A 102 11.61 -8.32 -1.84
C GLU A 102 10.93 -9.53 -2.49
N ALA A 103 9.60 -9.64 -2.36
CA ALA A 103 8.83 -10.70 -3.02
C ALA A 103 8.90 -10.61 -4.56
N ILE A 104 8.79 -9.40 -5.13
CA ILE A 104 8.92 -9.16 -6.58
C ILE A 104 10.33 -9.53 -7.07
N ALA A 105 11.36 -9.36 -6.24
CA ALA A 105 12.73 -9.74 -6.54
C ALA A 105 12.98 -11.26 -6.47
N GLY A 106 11.98 -12.05 -6.06
CA GLY A 106 12.03 -13.51 -6.00
C GLY A 106 12.23 -14.09 -4.60
N GLY A 107 12.12 -13.25 -3.55
CA GLY A 107 12.12 -13.75 -2.17
C GLY A 107 10.92 -14.66 -1.90
N ASP A 108 11.19 -15.80 -1.27
CA ASP A 108 10.12 -16.70 -0.84
C ASP A 108 9.37 -16.17 0.40
N LYS A 109 8.32 -16.87 0.81
CA LYS A 109 7.46 -16.46 1.94
C LYS A 109 8.26 -16.29 3.24
N GLU A 110 9.17 -17.22 3.52
CA GLU A 110 9.98 -17.26 4.74
C GLU A 110 10.98 -16.11 4.77
N GLU A 111 11.61 -15.81 3.65
CA GLU A 111 12.55 -14.69 3.50
C GLU A 111 11.83 -13.36 3.62
N VAL A 112 10.71 -13.19 2.94
CA VAL A 112 9.91 -11.95 2.94
C VAL A 112 9.32 -11.68 4.32
N LEU A 113 8.86 -12.71 5.04
CA LEU A 113 8.20 -12.60 6.35
C LEU A 113 9.12 -12.88 7.55
N ARG A 114 10.43 -12.87 7.33
CA ARG A 114 11.40 -13.00 8.44
C ARG A 114 11.27 -11.85 9.43
N ASP A 115 11.60 -12.09 10.68
CA ASP A 115 11.64 -11.06 11.71
C ASP A 115 12.69 -10.00 11.41
N ARG A 116 12.33 -8.73 11.60
CA ARG A 116 13.20 -7.59 11.31
C ARG A 116 13.21 -6.61 12.46
N LYS A 117 14.41 -6.15 12.79
CA LYS A 117 14.59 -5.00 13.68
C LYS A 117 14.56 -3.75 12.83
N LEU A 118 13.39 -3.16 12.64
CA LEU A 118 13.30 -1.80 12.13
C LEU A 118 13.76 -0.89 13.27
N GLY A 119 14.60 0.11 12.98
CA GLY A 119 15.03 1.11 13.96
C GLY A 119 13.87 1.92 14.55
N GLU A 120 12.68 1.76 14.02
CA GLU A 120 11.44 2.39 14.46
C GLU A 120 10.84 1.63 15.65
N ARG A 121 10.79 2.33 16.79
CA ARG A 121 10.00 1.90 17.94
C ARG A 121 8.54 2.26 17.66
N GLY A 122 7.65 1.26 17.62
CA GLY A 122 6.22 1.50 17.44
C GLY A 122 5.49 0.26 16.96
N VAL A 123 4.19 0.42 16.71
CA VAL A 123 3.30 -0.69 16.34
C VAL A 123 3.71 -1.39 15.03
N VAL A 124 4.21 -0.64 14.04
CA VAL A 124 4.72 -1.22 12.79
C VAL A 124 6.02 -1.98 13.03
N GLY A 125 6.89 -1.47 13.92
CA GLY A 125 8.10 -2.17 14.35
C GLY A 125 7.80 -3.51 15.04
N ALA A 126 6.73 -3.58 15.83
CA ALA A 126 6.28 -4.84 16.45
C ALA A 126 5.80 -5.86 15.39
N ILE A 127 5.07 -5.42 14.37
CA ILE A 127 4.66 -6.28 13.25
C ILE A 127 5.91 -6.82 12.52
N ALA A 128 6.86 -5.94 12.21
CA ALA A 128 8.11 -6.33 11.55
C ALA A 128 8.95 -7.32 12.38
N ALA A 129 8.89 -7.21 13.71
CA ALA A 129 9.54 -8.13 14.65
C ALA A 129 8.76 -9.44 14.86
N GLY A 130 7.69 -9.69 14.10
CA GLY A 130 6.96 -10.95 14.13
C GLY A 130 5.85 -11.06 15.18
N ALA A 131 5.39 -9.96 15.78
CA ALA A 131 4.31 -9.98 16.79
C ALA A 131 3.02 -10.65 16.28
N TRP A 132 2.74 -10.59 14.98
CA TRP A 132 1.62 -11.27 14.33
C TRP A 132 1.68 -12.80 14.42
N LYS A 133 2.86 -13.40 14.55
CA LYS A 133 3.06 -14.87 14.54
C LYS A 133 2.38 -15.59 15.70
N THR A 134 2.26 -14.92 16.85
CA THR A 134 1.62 -15.47 18.04
C THR A 134 0.11 -15.25 18.09
N LYS A 135 -0.43 -14.42 17.20
CA LYS A 135 -1.86 -14.11 17.17
C LYS A 135 -2.68 -15.26 16.58
N THR A 136 -3.86 -15.48 17.15
CA THR A 136 -4.86 -16.41 16.64
C THR A 136 -5.92 -15.65 15.83
N ARG A 137 -6.86 -16.39 15.22
CA ARG A 137 -8.00 -15.79 14.51
C ARG A 137 -8.86 -14.90 15.43
N GLU A 138 -8.96 -15.25 16.69
CA GLU A 138 -9.76 -14.53 17.69
C GLU A 138 -9.07 -13.26 18.17
N THR A 139 -7.75 -13.18 18.05
CA THR A 139 -6.94 -12.06 18.55
C THR A 139 -6.42 -11.13 17.46
N ILE A 140 -6.44 -11.55 16.19
CA ILE A 140 -6.07 -10.70 15.07
C ILE A 140 -7.22 -9.73 14.74
N SER A 141 -6.91 -8.44 14.60
CA SER A 141 -7.88 -7.42 14.22
C SER A 141 -7.84 -7.17 12.72
N SER A 142 -9.01 -7.15 12.07
CA SER A 142 -9.18 -6.85 10.63
C SER A 142 -9.96 -5.55 10.40
N SER A 143 -9.79 -4.57 11.29
CA SER A 143 -10.46 -3.27 11.16
C SER A 143 -9.84 -2.38 10.08
N GLY A 144 -10.55 -1.30 9.70
CA GLY A 144 -10.06 -0.28 8.76
C GLY A 144 -8.87 0.57 9.26
N TYR A 145 -8.36 0.31 10.47
CA TYR A 145 -7.14 0.93 10.96
C TYR A 145 -5.92 0.35 10.23
N VAL A 146 -5.06 1.21 9.71
CA VAL A 146 -3.94 0.81 8.83
C VAL A 146 -3.05 -0.28 9.42
N VAL A 147 -2.78 -0.23 10.73
CA VAL A 147 -1.93 -1.23 11.41
C VAL A 147 -2.63 -2.57 11.50
N SER A 148 -3.93 -2.58 11.85
CA SER A 148 -4.74 -3.81 11.90
C SER A 148 -4.83 -4.47 10.53
N THR A 149 -5.08 -3.69 9.47
CA THR A 149 -5.11 -4.20 8.09
C THR A 149 -3.76 -4.79 7.67
N LEU A 150 -2.65 -4.09 7.95
CA LEU A 150 -1.30 -4.57 7.63
C LEU A 150 -1.00 -5.89 8.36
N GLU A 151 -1.25 -5.92 9.65
CA GLU A 151 -0.98 -7.10 10.49
C GLU A 151 -1.84 -8.29 10.07
N ALA A 152 -3.14 -8.07 9.81
CA ALA A 152 -4.06 -9.11 9.36
C ALA A 152 -3.65 -9.70 8.00
N ALA A 153 -3.23 -8.86 7.07
CA ALA A 153 -2.77 -9.30 5.75
C ALA A 153 -1.48 -10.14 5.84
N ILE A 154 -0.49 -9.68 6.61
CA ILE A 154 0.76 -10.44 6.86
C ILE A 154 0.46 -11.75 7.60
N TRP A 155 -0.41 -11.73 8.60
CA TRP A 155 -0.83 -12.90 9.36
C TRP A 155 -1.49 -13.94 8.45
N ALA A 156 -2.40 -13.53 7.56
CA ALA A 156 -3.07 -14.44 6.64
C ALA A 156 -2.08 -15.08 5.65
N VAL A 157 -1.19 -14.29 5.04
CA VAL A 157 -0.17 -14.80 4.12
C VAL A 157 0.82 -15.71 4.84
N GLY A 158 1.26 -15.34 6.03
CA GLY A 158 2.23 -16.14 6.81
C GLY A 158 1.69 -17.49 7.28
N ARG A 159 0.36 -17.66 7.36
CA ARG A 159 -0.31 -18.90 7.77
C ARG A 159 -0.79 -19.77 6.60
N SER A 160 -0.51 -19.37 5.37
CA SER A 160 -1.00 -20.04 4.18
C SER A 160 0.15 -20.52 3.32
N ASP A 161 -0.08 -21.57 2.55
CA ASP A 161 0.92 -22.15 1.66
C ASP A 161 0.66 -21.84 0.18
N CYS A 162 -0.44 -21.15 -0.13
CA CYS A 162 -0.73 -20.69 -1.46
C CYS A 162 -1.56 -19.39 -1.46
N PHE A 163 -1.63 -18.75 -2.63
CA PHE A 163 -2.40 -17.52 -2.86
C PHE A 163 -3.86 -17.66 -2.43
N GLU A 164 -4.52 -18.76 -2.80
CA GLU A 164 -5.94 -18.96 -2.54
C GLU A 164 -6.24 -19.03 -1.06
N GLU A 165 -5.48 -19.83 -0.31
CA GLU A 165 -5.62 -19.95 1.15
C GLU A 165 -5.43 -18.62 1.85
N ALA A 166 -4.40 -17.85 1.44
CA ALA A 166 -4.11 -16.55 2.02
C ALA A 166 -5.30 -15.58 1.85
N LEU A 167 -5.89 -15.54 0.67
CA LEU A 167 -7.03 -14.67 0.40
C LEU A 167 -8.29 -15.13 1.13
N ILE A 168 -8.58 -16.43 1.13
CA ILE A 168 -9.72 -17.00 1.86
C ILE A 168 -9.57 -16.69 3.35
N LEU A 169 -8.40 -16.90 3.92
CA LEU A 169 -8.14 -16.63 5.32
C LEU A 169 -8.32 -15.13 5.65
N ALA A 170 -7.75 -14.25 4.81
CA ALA A 170 -7.83 -12.80 4.98
C ALA A 170 -9.27 -12.27 4.96
N VAL A 171 -10.07 -12.65 3.94
CA VAL A 171 -11.44 -12.13 3.80
C VAL A 171 -12.38 -12.70 4.85
N ASN A 172 -12.15 -13.94 5.31
CA ASN A 172 -12.95 -14.57 6.34
C ASN A 172 -12.66 -14.06 7.77
N LEU A 173 -11.71 -13.15 7.96
CA LEU A 173 -11.57 -12.42 9.22
C LEU A 173 -12.79 -11.52 9.48
N GLY A 174 -13.49 -11.10 8.44
CA GLY A 174 -14.59 -10.13 8.52
C GLY A 174 -14.05 -8.70 8.68
N GLY A 175 -14.80 -7.85 9.36
CA GLY A 175 -14.40 -6.44 9.53
C GLY A 175 -14.29 -5.70 8.19
N ASP A 176 -13.12 -5.16 7.87
CA ASP A 176 -12.81 -4.51 6.59
C ASP A 176 -12.23 -5.55 5.60
N ALA A 177 -13.05 -6.55 5.27
CA ALA A 177 -12.64 -7.78 4.59
C ALA A 177 -12.10 -7.54 3.18
N ASP A 178 -12.68 -6.62 2.42
CA ASP A 178 -12.27 -6.27 1.06
C ASP A 178 -10.88 -5.60 1.06
N THR A 179 -10.65 -4.67 1.99
CA THR A 179 -9.34 -4.00 2.12
C THR A 179 -8.27 -4.95 2.65
N VAL A 180 -8.58 -5.76 3.67
CA VAL A 180 -7.63 -6.79 4.16
C VAL A 180 -7.31 -7.79 3.05
N GLY A 181 -8.32 -8.24 2.30
CA GLY A 181 -8.13 -9.09 1.13
C GLY A 181 -7.29 -8.43 0.04
N ALA A 182 -7.50 -7.14 -0.25
CA ALA A 182 -6.70 -6.40 -1.22
C ALA A 182 -5.23 -6.30 -0.80
N VAL A 183 -4.93 -6.02 0.48
CA VAL A 183 -3.56 -5.95 1.00
C VAL A 183 -2.91 -7.34 1.04
N ALA A 184 -3.61 -8.37 1.51
CA ALA A 184 -3.12 -9.74 1.46
C ALA A 184 -2.84 -10.19 0.02
N GLY A 185 -3.73 -9.83 -0.92
CA GLY A 185 -3.59 -10.14 -2.34
C GLY A 185 -2.37 -9.51 -3.00
N GLN A 186 -1.98 -8.28 -2.60
CA GLN A 186 -0.73 -7.68 -3.07
C GLN A 186 0.48 -8.52 -2.67
N LEU A 187 0.56 -8.93 -1.40
CA LEU A 187 1.69 -9.69 -0.88
C LEU A 187 1.70 -11.13 -1.40
N ALA A 188 0.55 -11.80 -1.34
CA ALA A 188 0.37 -13.15 -1.86
C ALA A 188 0.67 -13.23 -3.37
N GLY A 189 0.21 -12.23 -4.13
CA GLY A 189 0.49 -12.14 -5.57
C GLY A 189 1.95 -11.89 -5.89
N ALA A 190 2.67 -11.14 -5.05
CA ALA A 190 4.11 -10.93 -5.20
C ALA A 190 4.91 -12.20 -4.87
N ILE A 191 4.52 -12.97 -3.85
CA ILE A 191 5.19 -14.20 -3.43
C ILE A 191 4.92 -15.37 -4.41
N TRP A 192 3.63 -15.68 -4.65
CA TRP A 192 3.25 -16.86 -5.45
C TRP A 192 3.06 -16.57 -6.94
N GLY A 193 3.14 -15.30 -7.32
CA GLY A 193 3.03 -14.87 -8.70
C GLY A 193 1.64 -15.06 -9.31
N ARG A 194 1.48 -14.63 -10.56
CA ARG A 194 0.22 -14.76 -11.32
C ARG A 194 -0.27 -16.19 -11.43
N ARG A 195 0.65 -17.16 -11.54
CA ARG A 195 0.30 -18.58 -11.68
C ARG A 195 -0.31 -19.17 -10.41
N GLY A 196 -0.06 -18.56 -9.25
CA GLY A 196 -0.68 -18.94 -7.97
C GLY A 196 -2.14 -18.50 -7.85
N ILE A 197 -2.60 -17.54 -8.69
CA ILE A 197 -3.97 -17.05 -8.64
C ILE A 197 -4.90 -18.07 -9.34
N PRO A 198 -5.98 -18.54 -8.68
CA PRO A 198 -6.91 -19.49 -9.28
C PRO A 198 -7.49 -18.95 -10.59
N PRO A 199 -7.48 -19.74 -11.70
CA PRO A 199 -8.02 -19.29 -12.99
C PRO A 199 -9.46 -18.76 -12.90
N ARG A 200 -10.33 -19.42 -12.11
CA ARG A 200 -11.72 -19.00 -11.89
C ARG A 200 -11.85 -17.60 -11.26
N TRP A 201 -10.83 -17.12 -10.54
CA TRP A 201 -10.81 -15.75 -10.00
C TRP A 201 -10.31 -14.76 -11.05
N LEU A 202 -9.29 -15.13 -11.82
CA LEU A 202 -8.78 -14.30 -12.92
C LEU A 202 -9.86 -14.00 -13.96
N GLU A 203 -10.75 -14.96 -14.25
CA GLU A 203 -11.87 -14.80 -15.18
C GLU A 203 -12.92 -13.79 -14.71
N LYS A 204 -13.00 -13.53 -13.41
CA LYS A 204 -13.94 -12.56 -12.83
C LYS A 204 -13.39 -11.14 -12.72
N ILE A 205 -12.09 -10.95 -12.93
CA ILE A 205 -11.47 -9.62 -12.78
C ILE A 205 -11.84 -8.75 -13.99
N ALA A 206 -12.56 -7.67 -13.70
CA ALA A 206 -12.80 -6.64 -14.68
C ALA A 206 -11.48 -5.99 -15.12
N TRP A 207 -11.32 -5.75 -16.43
CA TRP A 207 -10.11 -5.13 -17.00
C TRP A 207 -8.80 -5.90 -16.72
N ARG A 208 -8.85 -7.21 -16.55
CA ARG A 208 -7.69 -8.04 -16.24
C ARG A 208 -6.49 -7.71 -17.14
N GLU A 209 -6.66 -7.76 -18.47
CA GLU A 209 -5.59 -7.49 -19.43
C GLU A 209 -5.01 -6.09 -19.26
N ARG A 210 -5.86 -5.09 -19.10
CA ARG A 210 -5.43 -3.70 -18.86
C ARG A 210 -4.65 -3.55 -17.56
N ILE A 211 -4.99 -4.32 -16.51
CA ILE A 211 -4.27 -4.33 -15.23
C ILE A 211 -2.89 -4.98 -15.42
N GLU A 212 -2.83 -6.12 -16.10
CA GLU A 212 -1.59 -6.84 -16.40
C GLU A 212 -0.63 -5.97 -17.25
N GLU A 213 -1.12 -5.34 -18.31
CA GLU A 213 -0.35 -4.42 -19.16
C GLU A 213 0.23 -3.24 -18.36
N ARG A 214 -0.58 -2.63 -17.49
CA ARG A 214 -0.12 -1.51 -16.66
C ARG A 214 0.89 -1.93 -15.61
N ALA A 215 0.73 -3.12 -15.03
CA ALA A 215 1.70 -3.67 -14.09
C ALA A 215 3.06 -3.89 -14.76
N MET A 216 3.08 -4.49 -15.95
CA MET A 216 4.30 -4.67 -16.74
C MET A 216 4.93 -3.33 -17.14
N ALA A 217 4.13 -2.37 -17.58
CA ALA A 217 4.62 -1.04 -17.95
C ALA A 217 5.27 -0.30 -16.77
N LEU A 218 4.72 -0.45 -15.56
CA LEU A 218 5.31 0.14 -14.35
C LEU A 218 6.66 -0.50 -14.01
N LEU A 219 6.74 -1.83 -14.07
CA LEU A 219 7.98 -2.57 -13.82
C LEU A 219 9.07 -2.19 -14.82
N GLU A 220 8.74 -2.07 -16.11
CA GLU A 220 9.68 -1.65 -17.15
C GLU A 220 10.09 -0.16 -17.00
N ALA A 221 9.16 0.70 -16.59
CA ALA A 221 9.47 2.10 -16.34
C ALA A 221 10.46 2.27 -15.17
N GLY A 222 10.34 1.47 -14.13
CA GLY A 222 11.23 1.48 -12.98
C GLY A 222 12.66 1.02 -13.29
N LYS A 223 12.83 0.10 -14.26
CA LYS A 223 14.15 -0.38 -14.70
C LYS A 223 14.95 0.64 -15.52
N ARG A 224 14.28 1.66 -16.07
CA ARG A 224 14.98 2.68 -16.87
C ARG A 224 15.83 3.52 -15.95
N PRO A 225 17.15 3.69 -16.25
CA PRO A 225 17.99 4.60 -15.48
C PRO A 225 17.34 5.98 -15.49
N SER A 226 17.08 6.51 -14.30
CA SER A 226 16.50 7.84 -14.12
C SER A 226 17.33 8.82 -14.95
N ARG A 227 16.73 9.46 -15.95
CA ARG A 227 17.21 10.75 -16.45
C ARG A 227 16.92 11.74 -15.32
N ALA A 228 17.72 11.64 -14.26
CA ALA A 228 17.57 12.45 -13.07
C ALA A 228 17.85 13.91 -13.41
N THR A 229 16.81 14.69 -13.39
CA THR A 229 16.96 16.03 -12.81
C THR A 229 16.89 15.81 -11.30
N PRO A 230 17.94 16.16 -10.53
CA PRO A 230 17.85 16.08 -9.07
C PRO A 230 16.67 16.94 -8.64
N ILE A 231 15.75 16.38 -7.89
CA ILE A 231 14.75 17.17 -7.15
C ILE A 231 15.61 17.99 -6.18
N GLY A 232 15.83 19.25 -6.53
CA GLY A 232 16.61 20.17 -5.71
C GLY A 232 16.01 20.20 -4.31
N LEU A 233 16.79 19.76 -3.35
CA LEU A 233 16.60 20.11 -1.95
C LEU A 233 16.47 21.64 -1.91
N ILE A 234 15.27 22.14 -1.68
CA ILE A 234 15.05 23.53 -1.32
C ILE A 234 15.62 23.67 0.09
N SER A 235 16.90 23.99 0.16
CA SER A 235 17.53 24.44 1.39
C SER A 235 16.94 25.82 1.69
N SER A 236 16.15 25.89 2.74
CA SER A 236 15.77 27.15 3.37
C SER A 236 16.99 27.74 4.10
N SER A 237 17.88 28.38 3.38
CA SER A 237 18.85 29.28 3.99
C SER A 237 18.14 30.61 4.20
N GLY A 238 17.66 30.82 5.42
CA GLY A 238 17.28 32.13 5.91
C GLY A 238 18.48 33.04 5.96
N HIS A 239 18.44 34.11 5.21
CA HIS A 239 19.29 35.27 5.48
C HIS A 239 18.49 36.24 6.35
N ARG A 240 18.94 36.33 7.62
CA ARG A 240 18.78 37.55 8.39
C ARG A 240 19.85 38.52 7.89
N GLU A 241 19.47 39.68 7.47
CA GLU A 241 20.29 40.88 7.62
C GLU A 241 19.40 42.13 7.65
N ARG A 242 19.56 42.85 8.78
CA ARG A 242 19.41 44.26 9.18
C ARG A 242 18.01 44.88 9.16
#